data_957066114aceef09596ed1d154f7a870
#
_entry.id   957066114aceef09596ed1d154f7a870
#
_cell.length_a   1.000
_cell.length_b   1.000
_cell.length_c   1.000
_cell.angle_alpha   90.00
_cell.angle_beta   90.00
_cell.angle_gamma   90.00
#
_symmetry.space_group_name_H-M   'P 1'
#
loop_
_entity.id
_entity.type
_entity.pdbx_description
1 polymer ?
#
loop_
_entity_poly.entity_id
_entity_poly.type
_entity_poly.pdbx_seq_one_letter_code
_entity_poly.pdbx_strand_id
1 'polypeptide(L)'
;MEADLFEKLRMELRRGSLVLAVLVQLRSEHYGYSLRNVLATHGLDIEESTLYPLLSRLETQGLLTSEWREEEKRNKRFYRLSAEGHLILDQLLGEWRAIDAALMSIDLASVDLTPATPAEKEA
;
A
#
# COMPACT_ATOMS: atom_id res chain seq x y z
N MET A 1 -8.25 24.10 9.43
CA MET A 1 -9.32 23.56 8.74
C MET A 1 -8.91 22.83 7.52
N GLU A 2 -8.26 23.47 6.58
CA GLU A 2 -7.79 22.82 5.40
C GLU A 2 -6.83 21.71 5.72
N ALA A 3 -5.97 21.90 6.72
CA ALA A 3 -4.99 20.88 7.08
C ALA A 3 -5.69 19.64 7.61
N ASP A 4 -6.76 19.82 8.38
CA ASP A 4 -7.49 18.67 8.91
C ASP A 4 -8.20 17.91 7.80
N LEU A 5 -8.77 18.62 6.86
CA LEU A 5 -9.45 17.98 5.74
C LEU A 5 -8.45 17.19 4.88
N PHE A 6 -7.30 17.80 4.60
CA PHE A 6 -6.28 17.13 3.82
C PHE A 6 -5.82 15.84 4.52
N GLU A 7 -5.61 15.92 5.84
CA GLU A 7 -5.16 14.73 6.57
C GLU A 7 -6.19 13.61 6.51
N LYS A 8 -7.46 13.95 6.60
CA LYS A 8 -8.51 12.94 6.49
C LYS A 8 -8.47 12.25 5.14
N LEU A 9 -8.41 13.04 4.09
CA LEU A 9 -8.41 12.50 2.73
C LEU A 9 -7.12 11.75 2.44
N ARG A 10 -6.01 12.22 2.99
CA ARG A 10 -4.74 11.55 2.82
C ARG A 10 -4.78 10.17 3.46
N MET A 11 -5.37 10.06 4.64
CA MET A 11 -5.49 8.77 5.31
C MET A 11 -6.41 7.83 4.55
N GLU A 12 -7.49 8.37 3.99
CA GLU A 12 -8.36 7.57 3.16
C GLU A 12 -7.63 7.03 1.95
N LEU A 13 -6.88 7.89 1.29
CA LEU A 13 -6.12 7.51 0.11
C LEU A 13 -5.11 6.42 0.43
N ARG A 14 -4.47 6.52 1.58
CA ARG A 14 -3.40 5.58 1.93
C ARG A 14 -3.90 4.23 2.41
N ARG A 15 -5.16 4.15 2.80
CA ARG A 15 -5.66 2.91 3.42
C ARG A 15 -5.50 1.70 2.50
N GLY A 16 -5.95 1.81 1.28
CA GLY A 16 -5.82 0.69 0.32
C GLY A 16 -4.39 0.47 -0.11
N SER A 17 -3.63 1.55 -0.33
CA SER A 17 -2.23 1.42 -0.74
C SER A 17 -1.42 0.74 0.33
N LEU A 18 -1.78 0.93 1.59
CA LEU A 18 -1.07 0.30 2.68
C LEU A 18 -1.23 -1.21 2.66
N VAL A 19 -2.45 -1.67 2.37
CA VAL A 19 -2.69 -3.11 2.22
C VAL A 19 -1.80 -3.66 1.12
N LEU A 20 -1.74 -2.97 -0.03
CA LEU A 20 -0.89 -3.38 -1.13
C LEU A 20 0.57 -3.43 -0.73
N ALA A 21 1.04 -2.39 -0.05
CA ALA A 21 2.45 -2.32 0.34
C ALA A 21 2.83 -3.47 1.27
N VAL A 22 1.95 -3.80 2.21
CA VAL A 22 2.20 -4.90 3.12
C VAL A 22 2.25 -6.22 2.34
N LEU A 23 1.30 -6.43 1.44
CA LEU A 23 1.28 -7.67 0.67
C LEU A 23 2.51 -7.79 -0.22
N VAL A 24 2.89 -6.70 -0.88
CA VAL A 24 4.07 -6.74 -1.75
C VAL A 24 5.31 -7.09 -0.92
N GLN A 25 5.46 -6.47 0.24
CA GLN A 25 6.64 -6.70 1.05
C GLN A 25 6.66 -8.12 1.61
N LEU A 26 5.50 -8.71 1.83
CA LEU A 26 5.42 -10.07 2.37
C LEU A 26 5.58 -11.15 1.31
N ARG A 27 6.00 -10.77 0.10
CA ARG A 27 6.57 -11.77 -0.80
C ARG A 27 7.80 -12.39 -0.14
N SER A 28 8.47 -11.63 0.72
CA SER A 28 9.54 -12.12 1.57
C SER A 28 9.02 -12.22 2.98
N GLU A 29 9.60 -13.12 3.74
CA GLU A 29 9.17 -13.32 5.11
C GLU A 29 9.65 -12.19 6.00
N HIS A 30 8.78 -11.71 6.88
CA HIS A 30 9.11 -10.67 7.84
C HIS A 30 8.36 -10.87 9.14
N TYR A 31 8.94 -10.47 10.25
CA TYR A 31 8.18 -10.29 11.47
C TYR A 31 7.84 -8.79 11.57
N GLY A 32 6.95 -8.46 12.51
CA GLY A 32 6.37 -7.12 12.53
C GLY A 32 7.38 -5.99 12.50
N TYR A 33 8.41 -6.08 13.35
CA TYR A 33 9.40 -5.03 13.44
C TYR A 33 10.18 -4.87 12.12
N SER A 34 10.61 -5.96 11.53
CA SER A 34 11.36 -5.88 10.28
C SER A 34 10.47 -5.38 9.14
N LEU A 35 9.20 -5.73 9.15
CA LEU A 35 8.28 -5.25 8.15
C LEU A 35 8.10 -3.74 8.26
N ARG A 36 7.91 -3.25 9.49
CA ARG A 36 7.78 -1.81 9.70
C ARG A 36 9.01 -1.06 9.25
N ASN A 37 10.18 -1.60 9.56
CA ASN A 37 11.44 -0.96 9.16
C ASN A 37 11.58 -0.85 7.66
N VAL A 38 11.28 -1.91 6.96
CA VAL A 38 11.45 -1.89 5.52
C VAL A 38 10.41 -0.97 4.87
N LEU A 39 9.20 -0.92 5.37
CA LEU A 39 8.20 -0.01 4.83
C LEU A 39 8.59 1.44 5.10
N ALA A 40 9.16 1.71 6.26
CA ALA A 40 9.60 3.06 6.59
C ALA A 40 10.71 3.54 5.67
N THR A 41 11.62 2.64 5.28
CA THR A 41 12.69 3.04 4.35
C THR A 41 12.14 3.42 2.99
N HIS A 42 10.94 2.98 2.66
CA HIS A 42 10.29 3.36 1.42
C HIS A 42 9.28 4.49 1.61
N GLY A 43 9.32 5.15 2.77
CA GLY A 43 8.46 6.29 3.01
C GLY A 43 7.10 5.96 3.57
N LEU A 44 6.86 4.71 3.95
CA LEU A 44 5.58 4.30 4.51
C LEU A 44 5.74 4.02 5.99
N ASP A 45 5.44 5.03 6.79
CA ASP A 45 5.56 4.93 8.23
C ASP A 45 4.22 4.44 8.77
N ILE A 46 4.23 3.26 9.38
CA ILE A 46 3.00 2.67 9.84
C ILE A 46 3.16 2.30 11.31
N GLU A 47 2.17 2.60 12.10
CA GLU A 47 2.24 2.33 13.53
C GLU A 47 1.83 0.91 13.83
N GLU A 48 2.32 0.39 14.95
CA GLU A 48 1.98 -0.95 15.37
C GLU A 48 0.49 -1.12 15.52
N SER A 49 -0.17 -0.10 16.05
CA SER A 49 -1.62 -0.18 16.27
C SER A 49 -2.39 -0.34 14.97
N THR A 50 -1.81 0.02 13.85
CA THR A 50 -2.42 -0.16 12.54
C THR A 50 -1.94 -1.46 11.89
N LEU A 51 -0.66 -1.76 12.02
CA LEU A 51 -0.09 -2.89 11.30
C LEU A 51 -0.55 -4.23 11.82
N TYR A 52 -0.53 -4.43 13.15
CA TYR A 52 -0.84 -5.76 13.66
C TYR A 52 -2.28 -6.18 13.43
N PRO A 53 -3.27 -5.30 13.60
CA PRO A 53 -4.64 -5.70 13.23
C PRO A 53 -4.78 -6.00 11.74
N LEU A 54 -4.03 -5.30 10.89
CA LEU A 54 -4.07 -5.57 9.46
C LEU A 54 -3.49 -6.94 9.15
N LEU A 55 -2.35 -7.28 9.74
CA LEU A 55 -1.74 -8.58 9.54
C LEU A 55 -2.69 -9.69 9.99
N SER A 56 -3.33 -9.51 11.12
CA SER A 56 -4.27 -10.49 11.63
C SER A 56 -5.44 -10.68 10.67
N ARG A 57 -5.97 -9.58 10.15
CA ARG A 57 -7.10 -9.64 9.22
C ARG A 57 -6.69 -10.35 7.93
N LEU A 58 -5.52 -10.00 7.40
CA LEU A 58 -5.07 -10.62 6.15
C LEU A 58 -4.82 -12.11 6.32
N GLU A 59 -4.32 -12.50 7.48
CA GLU A 59 -4.13 -13.91 7.76
C GLU A 59 -5.46 -14.63 7.88
N THR A 60 -6.43 -14.03 8.56
CA THR A 60 -7.77 -14.62 8.67
C THR A 60 -8.41 -14.76 7.30
N GLN A 61 -8.12 -13.85 6.39
CA GLN A 61 -8.65 -13.92 5.03
C GLN A 61 -7.90 -14.92 4.16
N GLY A 62 -6.89 -15.58 4.71
CA GLY A 62 -6.16 -16.61 3.97
C GLY A 62 -5.06 -16.09 3.07
N LEU A 63 -4.74 -14.79 3.15
CA LEU A 63 -3.72 -14.22 2.28
C LEU A 63 -2.32 -14.34 2.84
N LEU A 64 -2.19 -14.53 4.15
CA LEU A 64 -0.91 -14.68 4.82
C LEU A 64 -0.88 -15.96 5.61
N THR A 65 0.32 -16.52 5.76
CA THR A 65 0.58 -17.55 6.73
C THR A 65 1.60 -17.01 7.72
N SER A 66 1.61 -17.55 8.91
CA SER A 66 2.56 -17.10 9.91
C SER A 66 3.02 -18.28 10.75
N GLU A 67 4.15 -18.10 11.37
CA GLU A 67 4.65 -19.08 12.31
C GLU A 67 5.48 -18.38 13.38
N TRP A 68 5.45 -18.95 14.57
CA TRP A 68 6.25 -18.44 15.66
C TRP A 68 7.61 -19.09 15.62
N ARG A 69 8.65 -18.31 15.83
CA ARG A 69 10.01 -18.82 15.92
C ARG A 69 10.76 -18.07 17.00
N GLU A 70 11.64 -18.78 17.65
CA GLU A 70 12.49 -18.14 18.64
C GLU A 70 13.75 -17.68 17.94
N GLU A 71 14.06 -16.39 18.05
CA GLU A 71 15.29 -15.82 17.54
C GLU A 71 15.85 -14.90 18.58
N GLU A 72 17.14 -15.05 18.90
CA GLU A 72 17.80 -14.19 19.86
C GLU A 72 17.02 -14.17 21.18
N LYS A 73 16.57 -15.34 21.58
CA LYS A 73 15.85 -15.52 22.84
C LYS A 73 14.51 -14.82 22.91
N ARG A 74 13.94 -14.48 21.75
CA ARG A 74 12.63 -13.88 21.69
C ARG A 74 11.75 -14.66 20.75
N ASN A 75 10.48 -14.80 21.11
CA ASN A 75 9.51 -15.38 20.19
C ASN A 75 9.05 -14.30 19.24
N LYS A 76 9.22 -14.56 17.96
CA LYS A 76 8.79 -13.63 16.91
C LYS A 76 7.85 -14.36 15.98
N ARG A 77 6.82 -13.65 15.54
CA ARG A 77 5.87 -14.21 14.59
C ARG A 77 6.24 -13.74 13.20
N PHE A 78 6.54 -14.69 12.34
CA PHE A 78 6.97 -14.39 10.96
C PHE A 78 5.81 -14.60 10.02
N TYR A 79 5.59 -13.63 9.15
CA TYR A 79 4.49 -13.64 8.19
C TYR A 79 5.04 -13.70 6.78
N ARG A 80 4.28 -14.31 5.89
CA ARG A 80 4.58 -14.27 4.47
C ARG A 80 3.29 -14.55 3.70
N LEU A 81 3.29 -14.24 2.41
CA LEU A 81 2.13 -14.51 1.59
C LEU A 81 1.87 -16.00 1.49
N SER A 82 0.60 -16.38 1.53
CA SER A 82 0.19 -17.72 1.19
C SER A 82 0.15 -17.85 -0.33
N ALA A 83 -0.08 -19.06 -0.85
CA ALA A 83 -0.27 -19.25 -2.28
C ALA A 83 -1.42 -18.39 -2.78
N GLU A 84 -2.51 -18.38 -2.04
CA GLU A 84 -3.66 -17.56 -2.38
C GLU A 84 -3.28 -16.08 -2.35
N GLY A 85 -2.47 -15.68 -1.37
CA GLY A 85 -2.03 -14.30 -1.24
C GLY A 85 -1.24 -13.83 -2.44
N HIS A 86 -0.41 -14.71 -3.00
CA HIS A 86 0.33 -14.37 -4.22
C HIS A 86 -0.62 -14.11 -5.39
N LEU A 87 -1.64 -14.94 -5.54
CA LEU A 87 -2.59 -14.78 -6.63
C LEU A 87 -3.39 -13.49 -6.48
N ILE A 88 -3.87 -13.23 -5.28
CA ILE A 88 -4.66 -12.03 -5.02
C ILE A 88 -3.78 -10.79 -5.20
N LEU A 89 -2.53 -10.84 -4.75
CA LEU A 89 -1.65 -9.70 -4.91
C LEU A 89 -1.44 -9.36 -6.38
N ASP A 90 -1.24 -10.38 -7.22
CA ASP A 90 -1.07 -10.12 -8.65
C ASP A 90 -2.29 -9.42 -9.24
N GLN A 91 -3.48 -9.84 -8.83
CA GLN A 91 -4.70 -9.21 -9.30
C GLN A 91 -4.82 -7.77 -8.80
N LEU A 92 -4.48 -7.55 -7.52
CA LEU A 92 -4.56 -6.21 -6.95
C LEU A 92 -3.55 -5.27 -7.59
N LEU A 93 -2.36 -5.76 -7.90
CA LEU A 93 -1.38 -4.92 -8.58
C LEU A 93 -1.85 -4.53 -9.97
N GLY A 94 -2.54 -5.45 -10.66
CA GLY A 94 -3.14 -5.13 -11.94
C GLY A 94 -4.17 -4.03 -11.82
N GLU A 95 -5.01 -4.11 -10.78
CA GLU A 95 -6.00 -3.09 -10.52
C GLU A 95 -5.36 -1.75 -10.18
N TRP A 96 -4.30 -1.79 -9.38
CA TRP A 96 -3.60 -0.57 -9.03
C TRP A 96 -3.03 0.11 -10.26
N ARG A 97 -2.41 -0.67 -11.15
CA ARG A 97 -1.87 -0.11 -12.38
C ARG A 97 -2.94 0.49 -13.26
N ALA A 98 -4.12 -0.15 -13.29
CA ALA A 98 -5.23 0.37 -14.07
C ALA A 98 -5.74 1.69 -13.50
N ILE A 99 -5.83 1.78 -12.16
CA ILE A 99 -6.25 3.01 -11.51
C ILE A 99 -5.25 4.12 -11.76
N ASP A 100 -3.98 3.80 -11.63
CA ASP A 100 -2.92 4.77 -11.85
C ASP A 100 -2.96 5.30 -13.27
N ALA A 101 -3.10 4.40 -14.24
CA ALA A 101 -3.18 4.78 -15.65
C ALA A 101 -4.41 5.65 -15.91
N ALA A 102 -5.54 5.29 -15.29
CA ALA A 102 -6.75 6.08 -15.46
C ALA A 102 -6.59 7.49 -14.89
N LEU A 103 -5.98 7.59 -13.71
CA LEU A 103 -5.75 8.90 -13.10
C LEU A 103 -4.81 9.75 -13.93
N MET A 104 -3.75 9.14 -14.45
CA MET A 104 -2.83 9.86 -15.32
C MET A 104 -3.53 10.35 -16.57
N SER A 105 -4.38 9.52 -17.15
CA SER A 105 -5.11 9.88 -18.35
C SER A 105 -6.05 11.05 -18.09
N ILE A 106 -6.77 10.99 -16.98
CA ILE A 106 -7.71 12.06 -16.60
C ILE A 106 -6.94 13.35 -16.35
N ASP A 107 -5.84 13.24 -15.63
CA ASP A 107 -5.05 14.41 -15.28
C ASP A 107 -4.47 15.07 -16.52
N LEU A 108 -3.94 14.28 -17.43
CA LEU A 108 -3.40 14.82 -18.66
C LEU A 108 -4.48 15.47 -19.51
N ALA A 109 -5.65 14.86 -19.58
CA ALA A 109 -6.74 15.43 -20.34
C ALA A 109 -7.16 16.79 -19.75
N SER A 110 -7.17 16.89 -18.42
CA SER A 110 -7.50 18.14 -17.77
C SER A 110 -6.48 19.24 -18.10
N VAL A 111 -5.21 18.86 -18.10
CA VAL A 111 -4.16 19.81 -18.44
C VAL A 111 -4.30 20.24 -19.89
N ASP A 112 -4.60 19.31 -20.76
CA ASP A 112 -4.75 19.62 -22.16
C ASP A 112 -5.91 20.57 -22.39
N LEU A 113 -6.91 20.50 -21.56
CA LEU A 113 -8.04 21.38 -21.74
C LEU A 113 -7.78 22.77 -21.24
N THR A 114 -6.72 23.01 -20.51
CA THR A 114 -6.51 24.34 -20.03
C THR A 114 -6.18 25.17 -21.20
N PRO A 115 -6.73 26.27 -21.24
CA PRO A 115 -6.60 27.14 -22.31
C PRO A 115 -5.31 27.66 -22.48
N ALA A 116 -4.57 27.43 -21.73
CA ALA A 116 -3.36 27.97 -21.93
C ALA A 116 -3.00 27.84 -23.21
N THR A 117 -3.41 26.92 -23.63
CA THR A 117 -3.10 26.71 -24.80
C THR A 117 -3.41 27.69 -25.65
N PRO A 118 -4.18 28.26 -25.54
CA PRO A 118 -4.53 29.07 -26.47
C PRO A 118 -3.54 29.88 -26.79
N ALA A 119 -3.06 30.06 -25.96
CA ALA A 119 -2.22 30.97 -26.17
C ALA A 119 -1.45 30.39 -27.12
N GLU A 120 -1.24 29.42 -26.86
CA GLU A 120 -0.52 28.90 -27.63
C GLU A 120 -1.14 28.57 -28.72
N LYS A 121 -2.23 28.54 -28.72
CA LYS A 121 -2.83 28.22 -29.72
C LYS A 121 -3.22 29.24 -30.46
N GLU A 122 -3.52 30.01 -30.09
CA GLU A 122 -3.98 30.92 -30.73
C GLU A 122 -3.17 31.62 -31.32
N ALA A 123 -2.67 31.35 -31.09
CA ALA A 123 -2.00 32.08 -31.67
C ALA A 123 -1.73 31.72 -32.48
#